data_0df38144d5fac8f38268429753fef46f
#
_entry.id   0df38144d5fac8f38268429753fef46f
#
_cell.length_a   1.000
_cell.length_b   1.000
_cell.length_c   1.000
_cell.angle_alpha   90.00
_cell.angle_beta   90.00
_cell.angle_gamma   90.00
#
_symmetry.space_group_name_H-M   'P 1'
#
loop_
_entity.id
_entity.type
_entity.pdbx_description
1 polymer ?
#
loop_
_entity_poly.entity_id
_entity_poly.type
_entity_poly.pdbx_seq_one_letter_code
_entity_poly.pdbx_strand_id
1 'polypeptide(L)'
;MLSGGTSTTSSNQQSVFAKFSNVEFYHVGQAYRLGRYPIHFHMNGDMPTSYVKECAIHESFNRATNMHATNYVTIEANVIYNIMGGAYFLEDGIEIGNVFKNNLAVFVKTSSSLLNEDITPGN
;
A
#
# COMPACT_ATOMS: atom_id res chain seq x y z
N MET A 1 1.12 -9.01 0.03
CA MET A 1 1.53 -8.30 1.25
C MET A 1 3.03 -8.44 1.40
N LEU A 2 3.72 -7.31 1.50
CA LEU A 2 5.16 -7.24 1.78
C LEU A 2 5.30 -6.98 3.28
N SER A 3 5.80 -7.93 4.02
CA SER A 3 5.98 -7.81 5.46
C SER A 3 7.44 -8.05 5.81
N GLY A 4 8.06 -7.09 6.48
CA GLY A 4 9.42 -7.19 6.97
C GLY A 4 9.43 -7.12 8.49
N GLY A 5 10.09 -8.07 9.14
CA GLY A 5 10.32 -8.01 10.57
C GLY A 5 11.61 -7.26 10.87
N THR A 6 11.55 -6.19 11.64
CA THR A 6 12.73 -5.64 12.28
C THR A 6 13.03 -6.46 13.52
N SER A 7 13.97 -7.39 13.44
CA SER A 7 14.54 -7.99 14.65
C SER A 7 15.52 -6.99 15.25
N THR A 8 15.22 -6.49 16.42
CA THR A 8 16.06 -5.53 17.16
C THR A 8 17.30 -6.16 17.82
N THR A 9 17.64 -7.41 17.53
CA THR A 9 18.64 -8.17 18.29
C THR A 9 19.80 -8.75 17.49
N SER A 10 19.98 -8.41 16.20
CA SER A 10 21.20 -8.85 15.52
C SER A 10 21.67 -7.84 14.47
N SER A 11 22.97 -7.70 14.38
CA SER A 11 23.71 -6.84 13.46
C SER A 11 23.59 -7.21 11.97
N ASN A 12 22.70 -8.13 11.62
CA ASN A 12 22.37 -8.51 10.24
C ASN A 12 20.90 -8.17 9.95
N GLN A 13 20.60 -6.87 9.94
CA GLN A 13 19.32 -6.38 9.44
C GLN A 13 19.27 -6.59 7.92
N GLN A 14 18.62 -7.63 7.48
CA GLN A 14 18.33 -7.82 6.07
C GLN A 14 17.18 -6.85 5.72
N SER A 15 17.52 -5.74 5.08
CA SER A 15 16.54 -4.76 4.62
C SER A 15 15.66 -5.39 3.55
N VAL A 16 14.37 -5.49 3.82
CA VAL A 16 13.39 -5.86 2.80
C VAL A 16 13.23 -4.66 1.86
N PHE A 17 13.18 -4.90 0.56
CA PHE A 17 12.86 -3.88 -0.42
C PHE A 17 11.95 -4.45 -1.49
N ALA A 18 11.16 -3.59 -2.12
CA ALA A 18 10.28 -3.94 -3.23
C ALA A 18 10.39 -2.89 -4.34
N LYS A 19 10.58 -3.34 -5.54
CA LYS A 19 10.70 -2.47 -6.73
C LYS A 19 9.78 -2.98 -7.82
N PHE A 20 8.69 -2.23 -8.03
CA PHE A 20 7.76 -2.48 -9.13
C PHE A 20 7.88 -1.36 -10.15
N SER A 21 8.07 -1.71 -11.39
CA SER A 21 8.10 -0.77 -12.50
C SER A 21 7.46 -1.39 -13.74
N ASN A 22 6.56 -0.65 -14.37
CA ASN A 22 5.87 -1.09 -15.58
C ASN A 22 5.10 -2.42 -15.41
N VAL A 23 4.42 -2.57 -14.27
CA VAL A 23 3.64 -3.78 -13.95
C VAL A 23 2.15 -3.44 -14.00
N GLU A 24 1.38 -4.32 -14.59
CA GLU A 24 -0.08 -4.32 -14.51
C GLU A 24 -0.56 -5.22 -13.37
N PHE A 25 -1.37 -4.66 -12.47
CA PHE A 25 -2.06 -5.38 -11.41
C PHE A 25 -3.57 -5.38 -11.73
N TYR A 26 -4.07 -6.50 -12.17
CA TYR A 26 -5.44 -6.69 -12.62
C TYR A 26 -6.14 -7.76 -11.77
N HIS A 27 -7.36 -7.47 -11.31
CA HIS A 27 -8.14 -8.36 -10.45
C HIS A 27 -7.39 -8.86 -9.20
N VAL A 28 -6.60 -7.98 -8.59
CA VAL A 28 -5.83 -8.30 -7.38
C VAL A 28 -6.50 -7.74 -6.12
N GLY A 29 -6.04 -8.20 -4.95
CA GLY A 29 -6.67 -7.89 -3.68
C GLY A 29 -7.87 -8.79 -3.39
N GLN A 30 -8.38 -8.67 -2.17
CA GLN A 30 -9.57 -9.41 -1.74
C GLN A 30 -10.59 -8.44 -1.14
N ALA A 31 -11.77 -8.38 -1.75
CA ALA A 31 -12.86 -7.55 -1.29
C ALA A 31 -13.20 -7.88 0.18
N TYR A 32 -13.45 -6.83 0.97
CA TYR A 32 -13.94 -6.94 2.34
C TYR A 32 -13.00 -7.68 3.31
N ARG A 33 -11.71 -7.75 2.99
CA ARG A 33 -10.71 -8.34 3.88
C ARG A 33 -9.62 -7.34 4.21
N LEU A 34 -9.51 -7.00 5.49
CA LEU A 34 -8.46 -6.11 5.99
C LEU A 34 -7.07 -6.68 5.66
N GLY A 35 -6.15 -5.82 5.25
CA GLY A 35 -4.78 -6.20 4.93
C GLY A 35 -4.59 -6.91 3.59
N ARG A 36 -5.67 -7.29 2.89
CA ARG A 36 -5.61 -7.99 1.61
C ARG A 36 -5.70 -7.03 0.43
N TYR A 37 -4.78 -6.06 0.43
CA TYR A 37 -4.69 -5.02 -0.58
C TYR A 37 -3.81 -5.44 -1.76
N PRO A 38 -4.05 -4.93 -2.98
CA PRO A 38 -3.18 -5.14 -4.13
C PRO A 38 -1.69 -4.96 -3.81
N ILE A 39 -1.29 -3.79 -3.36
CA ILE A 39 0.07 -3.51 -2.91
C ILE A 39 0.01 -3.07 -1.45
N HIS A 40 0.58 -3.86 -0.56
CA HIS A 40 0.57 -3.58 0.87
C HIS A 40 1.99 -3.67 1.44
N PHE A 41 2.51 -2.52 1.81
CA PHE A 41 3.72 -2.40 2.62
C PHE A 41 3.29 -2.43 4.09
N HIS A 42 3.61 -3.52 4.78
CA HIS A 42 3.10 -3.77 6.13
C HIS A 42 4.22 -3.84 7.14
N MET A 43 4.32 -2.83 8.00
CA MET A 43 5.24 -2.74 9.12
C MET A 43 6.71 -2.99 8.72
N ASN A 44 7.14 -2.37 7.63
CA ASN A 44 8.48 -2.59 7.10
C ASN A 44 9.53 -1.59 7.64
N GLY A 45 9.08 -0.53 8.33
CA GLY A 45 9.98 0.55 8.73
C GLY A 45 10.51 1.33 7.52
N ASP A 46 11.78 1.64 7.51
CA ASP A 46 12.41 2.47 6.47
C ASP A 46 12.78 1.65 5.23
N MET A 47 12.24 2.06 4.07
CA MET A 47 12.43 1.39 2.78
C MET A 47 12.89 2.36 1.68
N PRO A 48 13.99 3.09 1.84
CA PRO A 48 14.36 4.21 0.96
C PRO A 48 14.68 3.82 -0.49
N THR A 49 14.90 2.55 -0.76
CA THR A 49 15.15 2.04 -2.13
C THR A 49 13.93 1.39 -2.78
N SER A 50 12.80 1.39 -2.06
CA SER A 50 11.57 0.75 -2.54
C SER A 50 10.71 1.73 -3.33
N TYR A 51 10.06 1.21 -4.35
CA TYR A 51 9.17 2.02 -5.18
C TYR A 51 8.10 1.21 -5.90
N VAL A 52 7.04 1.93 -6.27
CA VAL A 52 6.05 1.50 -7.25
C VAL A 52 5.96 2.60 -8.29
N LYS A 53 6.41 2.34 -9.52
CA LYS A 53 6.51 3.34 -10.57
C LYS A 53 5.91 2.85 -11.87
N GLU A 54 5.23 3.76 -12.57
CA GLU A 54 4.72 3.50 -13.93
C GLU A 54 3.87 2.22 -13.99
N CYS A 55 3.14 1.92 -12.91
CA CYS A 55 2.30 0.74 -12.80
C CYS A 55 0.83 1.10 -13.02
N ALA A 56 0.06 0.12 -13.48
CA ALA A 56 -1.39 0.19 -13.54
C ALA A 56 -2.00 -0.76 -12.51
N ILE A 57 -2.94 -0.28 -11.69
CA ILE A 57 -3.71 -1.11 -10.75
C ILE A 57 -5.17 -0.87 -11.08
N HIS A 58 -5.86 -1.86 -11.60
CA HIS A 58 -7.23 -1.63 -12.05
C HIS A 58 -8.15 -2.84 -11.86
N GLU A 59 -9.46 -2.54 -11.83
CA GLU A 59 -10.51 -3.53 -11.62
C GLU A 59 -10.19 -4.47 -10.46
N SER A 60 -9.63 -3.88 -9.40
CA SER A 60 -9.11 -4.60 -8.25
C SER A 60 -9.99 -4.43 -7.02
N PHE A 61 -9.82 -5.33 -6.08
CA PHE A 61 -10.71 -5.49 -4.94
C PHE A 61 -10.00 -5.06 -3.68
N ASN A 62 -10.30 -3.87 -3.17
CA ASN A 62 -9.73 -3.26 -1.98
C ASN A 62 -8.82 -2.04 -2.28
N ARG A 63 -8.20 -1.45 -1.23
CA ARG A 63 -7.26 -0.34 -1.36
C ARG A 63 -6.14 -0.71 -2.32
N ALA A 64 -5.74 0.19 -3.23
CA ALA A 64 -4.77 -0.16 -4.25
C ALA A 64 -3.33 -0.19 -3.72
N THR A 65 -2.87 0.91 -3.12
CA THR A 65 -1.56 0.97 -2.47
C THR A 65 -1.73 1.40 -1.03
N ASN A 66 -1.15 0.64 -0.12
CA ASN A 66 -1.29 0.87 1.31
C ASN A 66 0.08 0.86 1.99
N MET A 67 0.38 1.94 2.72
CA MET A 67 1.56 2.07 3.56
C MET A 67 1.10 1.97 5.00
N HIS A 68 1.54 0.95 5.71
CA HIS A 68 1.31 0.76 7.14
C HIS A 68 2.64 0.67 7.86
N ALA A 69 2.92 1.62 8.75
CA ALA A 69 4.20 1.73 9.46
C ALA A 69 5.42 1.53 8.54
N THR A 70 5.39 2.17 7.36
CA THR A 70 6.42 2.04 6.33
C THR A 70 6.79 3.41 5.78
N ASN A 71 8.08 3.71 5.73
CA ASN A 71 8.63 5.01 5.42
C ASN A 71 9.49 5.01 4.17
N TYR A 72 9.66 6.18 3.57
CA TYR A 72 10.59 6.47 2.46
C TYR A 72 10.35 5.67 1.18
N VAL A 73 9.14 5.19 0.94
CA VAL A 73 8.77 4.54 -0.32
C VAL A 73 8.38 5.58 -1.37
N THR A 74 8.77 5.38 -2.62
CA THR A 74 8.36 6.23 -3.73
C THR A 74 7.23 5.58 -4.53
N ILE A 75 6.12 6.29 -4.65
CA ILE A 75 4.94 5.94 -5.45
C ILE A 75 4.81 6.99 -6.56
N GLU A 76 5.18 6.65 -7.79
CA GLU A 76 5.34 7.64 -8.86
C GLU A 76 4.74 7.17 -10.19
N ALA A 77 4.03 8.08 -10.86
CA ALA A 77 3.50 7.90 -12.21
C ALA A 77 2.60 6.67 -12.39
N ASN A 78 1.86 6.29 -11.34
CA ASN A 78 0.95 5.15 -11.40
C ASN A 78 -0.45 5.59 -11.80
N VAL A 79 -1.17 4.70 -12.46
CA VAL A 79 -2.59 4.86 -12.76
C VAL A 79 -3.39 3.83 -11.99
N ILE A 80 -4.36 4.30 -11.21
CA ILE A 80 -5.29 3.45 -10.49
C ILE A 80 -6.70 3.70 -11.04
N TYR A 81 -7.37 2.64 -11.45
CA TYR A 81 -8.69 2.73 -12.05
C TYR A 81 -9.61 1.62 -11.53
N ASN A 82 -10.85 1.99 -11.22
CA ASN A 82 -11.90 1.05 -10.83
C ASN A 82 -11.48 0.11 -9.68
N ILE A 83 -11.22 0.71 -8.54
CA ILE A 83 -10.95 0.01 -7.28
C ILE A 83 -11.98 0.39 -6.23
N MET A 84 -11.97 -0.28 -5.09
CA MET A 84 -12.80 0.07 -3.94
C MET A 84 -11.95 0.42 -2.71
N GLY A 85 -12.36 1.43 -1.99
CA GLY A 85 -11.59 1.96 -0.85
C GLY A 85 -10.57 3.01 -1.26
N GLY A 86 -9.46 3.14 -0.54
CA GLY A 86 -8.44 4.14 -0.84
C GLY A 86 -7.54 3.78 -2.01
N ALA A 87 -7.29 4.71 -2.93
CA ALA A 87 -6.35 4.47 -4.02
C ALA A 87 -4.90 4.51 -3.51
N TYR A 88 -4.57 5.56 -2.80
CA TYR A 88 -3.27 5.77 -2.15
C TYR A 88 -3.52 6.02 -0.68
N PHE A 89 -3.01 5.17 0.19
CA PHE A 89 -3.40 5.16 1.59
C PHE A 89 -2.19 5.07 2.54
N LEU A 90 -2.13 6.01 3.48
CA LEU A 90 -1.25 5.99 4.64
C LEU A 90 -2.11 5.57 5.84
N GLU A 91 -1.86 4.40 6.41
CA GLU A 91 -2.80 3.76 7.33
C GLU A 91 -2.83 4.41 8.70
N ASP A 92 -1.67 4.73 9.26
CA ASP A 92 -1.57 5.27 10.62
C ASP A 92 -1.42 6.79 10.67
N GLY A 93 -1.05 7.42 9.55
CA GLY A 93 -0.77 8.86 9.49
C GLY A 93 0.51 9.29 10.19
N ILE A 94 1.34 8.33 10.59
CA ILE A 94 2.65 8.56 11.21
C ILE A 94 3.82 8.22 10.28
N GLU A 95 3.52 7.68 9.11
CA GLU A 95 4.51 7.33 8.11
C GLU A 95 5.19 8.59 7.57
N ILE A 96 6.50 8.55 7.44
CA ILE A 96 7.30 9.70 7.03
C ILE A 96 8.09 9.43 5.74
N GLY A 97 8.38 10.50 5.01
CA GLY A 97 9.25 10.47 3.84
C GLY A 97 8.74 9.69 2.63
N ASN A 98 7.49 9.21 2.66
CA ASN A 98 6.87 8.60 1.49
C ASN A 98 6.59 9.66 0.42
N VAL A 99 6.93 9.39 -0.82
CA VAL A 99 6.76 10.31 -1.94
C VAL A 99 5.64 9.81 -2.85
N PHE A 100 4.59 10.61 -2.98
CA PHE A 100 3.52 10.38 -3.96
C PHE A 100 3.61 11.46 -5.04
N LYS A 101 3.96 11.08 -6.27
CA LYS A 101 4.24 12.02 -7.34
C LYS A 101 3.65 11.57 -8.68
N ASN A 102 2.99 12.49 -9.37
CA ASN A 102 2.45 12.27 -10.72
C ASN A 102 1.50 11.06 -10.84
N ASN A 103 0.80 10.71 -9.77
CA ASN A 103 -0.13 9.58 -9.76
C ASN A 103 -1.54 10.04 -10.17
N LEU A 104 -2.30 9.13 -10.76
CA LEU A 104 -3.70 9.33 -11.11
C LEU A 104 -4.56 8.24 -10.49
N ALA A 105 -5.69 8.63 -9.90
CA ALA A 105 -6.72 7.70 -9.46
C ALA A 105 -8.06 8.12 -10.05
N VAL A 106 -8.73 7.19 -10.72
CA VAL A 106 -10.02 7.42 -11.39
C VAL A 106 -10.98 6.31 -11.04
N PHE A 107 -12.23 6.66 -10.80
CA PHE A 107 -13.30 5.74 -10.48
C PHE A 107 -12.99 4.89 -9.23
N VAL A 108 -12.68 5.56 -8.13
CA VAL A 108 -12.54 4.94 -6.82
C VAL A 108 -13.91 4.77 -6.19
N LYS A 109 -14.33 3.54 -5.99
CA LYS A 109 -15.64 3.19 -5.43
C LYS A 109 -15.59 3.15 -3.91
N THR A 110 -16.72 3.42 -3.29
CA THR A 110 -16.88 3.24 -1.85
C THR A 110 -16.73 1.76 -1.49
N SER A 111 -15.99 1.48 -0.43
CA SER A 111 -16.03 0.17 0.20
C SER A 111 -17.17 0.15 1.20
N SER A 112 -18.13 -0.76 1.01
CA SER A 112 -19.30 -0.88 1.89
C SER A 112 -19.02 -1.71 3.15
N SER A 113 -17.83 -2.19 3.33
CA SER A 113 -17.47 -2.99 4.49
C SER A 113 -16.47 -2.27 5.38
N LEU A 114 -16.43 -2.74 6.60
CA LEU A 114 -15.53 -2.36 7.68
C LEU A 114 -14.04 -2.55 7.31
N LEU A 115 -13.55 -1.76 6.36
CA LEU A 115 -12.12 -1.70 6.04
C LEU A 115 -11.42 -0.56 6.80
N ASN A 116 -12.16 0.18 7.59
CA ASN A 116 -11.63 1.22 8.45
C ASN A 116 -11.56 0.67 9.87
N GLU A 117 -10.40 0.68 10.42
CA GLU A 117 -10.17 0.36 11.83
C GLU A 117 -11.00 1.26 12.75
N ASP A 118 -11.33 2.46 12.28
CA ASP A 118 -12.17 3.45 12.97
C ASP A 118 -13.62 3.02 13.22
N ILE A 119 -14.07 1.91 12.65
CA ILE A 119 -15.44 1.41 12.81
C ILE A 119 -15.47 0.11 13.64
N THR A 120 -14.37 -0.32 14.18
CA THR A 120 -14.38 -1.44 15.13
C THR A 120 -15.00 -0.94 16.44
N PRO A 121 -16.13 -1.51 16.91
CA PRO A 121 -16.67 -1.12 18.20
C PRO A 121 -15.64 -1.41 19.28
N GLY A 122 -15.11 -0.38 19.91
CA GLY A 122 -14.17 -0.51 21.01
C GLY A 122 -12.79 0.12 20.77
N ASN A 123 -12.55 0.76 19.66
CA ASN A 123 -11.43 1.68 19.47
C ASN A 123 -11.88 3.13 19.62
#